data_dc3f95781812a1c5b5de58e04f276990
#
_entry.id   dc3f95781812a1c5b5de58e04f276990
#
_cell.length_a   1.000
_cell.length_b   1.000
_cell.length_c   1.000
_cell.angle_alpha   90.00
_cell.angle_beta   90.00
_cell.angle_gamma   90.00
#
_symmetry.space_group_name_H-M   'P 1'
#
loop_
_entity.id
_entity.type
_entity.pdbx_description
1 polymer ?
#
loop_
_entity_poly.entity_id
_entity_poly.type
_entity_poly.pdbx_seq_one_letter_code
_entity_poly.pdbx_strand_id
1 'polypeptide(L)'
;MPEWPDLHVVRGRLEKALVGREITLVRIGDPLVLRARVDVERVLAHRVFRAVRHRGKFLLFELDRGRIVVNPMLAGVFELANAESKLTRTTALSLVLDDGNDLRYRDDKRMGKVHVLEEGDDLGDVHGFADLGPDAGTLDWNATEFAERARATRRELRNLLMDQTFVAGIGNAYADEILWEARLHPKRRVATLNEEELHGLFDAVRSVIARGVTEVEAGLPPELGTKVRDHMKVRGHKGKPCPRCGTPIVKTRHGLDDMYLCPHCQPPPRGQIR
;
A
#
# COMPACT_ATOMS: atom_id res chain seq x y z
N MET A 1 -3.36 -2.15 6.03
CA MET A 1 -3.16 -1.09 5.02
C MET A 1 -2.81 -1.76 3.72
N PRO A 2 -3.42 -1.42 2.59
CA PRO A 2 -2.90 -1.80 1.30
C PRO A 2 -1.49 -1.24 1.11
N GLU A 3 -0.60 -2.04 0.51
CA GLU A 3 0.79 -1.68 0.24
C GLU A 3 1.04 -1.73 -1.27
N TRP A 4 2.25 -1.47 -1.74
CA TRP A 4 2.51 -1.32 -3.17
C TRP A 4 1.98 -2.47 -4.04
N PRO A 5 2.20 -3.77 -3.71
CA PRO A 5 1.68 -4.86 -4.53
C PRO A 5 0.15 -4.91 -4.61
N ASP A 6 -0.53 -4.63 -3.48
CA ASP A 6 -2.00 -4.59 -3.45
C ASP A 6 -2.54 -3.51 -4.39
N LEU A 7 -1.98 -2.29 -4.28
CA LEU A 7 -2.44 -1.14 -5.06
C LEU A 7 -2.07 -1.25 -6.54
N HIS A 8 -0.95 -1.89 -6.86
CA HIS A 8 -0.56 -2.17 -8.24
C HIS A 8 -1.60 -3.04 -8.95
N VAL A 9 -2.01 -4.12 -8.31
CA VAL A 9 -3.02 -5.04 -8.86
C VAL A 9 -4.40 -4.38 -8.91
N VAL A 10 -4.82 -3.76 -7.79
CA VAL A 10 -6.11 -3.04 -7.74
C VAL A 10 -6.17 -1.94 -8.80
N ARG A 11 -5.11 -1.16 -8.98
CA ARG A 11 -5.00 -0.15 -10.04
C ARG A 11 -5.26 -0.76 -11.42
N GLY A 12 -4.60 -1.87 -11.75
CA GLY A 12 -4.76 -2.52 -13.06
C GLY A 12 -6.19 -3.02 -13.32
N ARG A 13 -6.87 -3.53 -12.29
CA ARG A 13 -8.27 -3.96 -12.38
C ARG A 13 -9.20 -2.77 -12.53
N LEU A 14 -9.00 -1.73 -11.74
CA LEU A 14 -9.80 -0.50 -11.81
C LEU A 14 -9.59 0.25 -13.14
N GLU A 15 -8.38 0.33 -13.66
CA GLU A 15 -8.11 0.95 -14.95
C GLU A 15 -8.93 0.30 -16.08
N LYS A 16 -8.96 -1.04 -16.12
CA LYS A 16 -9.75 -1.80 -17.10
C LYS A 16 -11.27 -1.58 -16.97
N ALA A 17 -11.76 -1.40 -15.74
CA ALA A 17 -13.17 -1.25 -15.47
C ALA A 17 -13.68 0.19 -15.65
N LEU A 18 -12.83 1.19 -15.41
CA LEU A 18 -13.27 2.58 -15.26
C LEU A 18 -12.94 3.46 -16.47
N VAL A 19 -11.82 3.23 -17.16
CA VAL A 19 -11.39 4.15 -18.23
C VAL A 19 -12.42 4.21 -19.35
N GLY A 20 -12.82 5.45 -19.68
CA GLY A 20 -13.88 5.75 -20.63
C GLY A 20 -15.29 5.80 -20.03
N ARG A 21 -15.47 5.41 -18.76
CA ARG A 21 -16.78 5.48 -18.09
C ARG A 21 -17.06 6.87 -17.54
N GLU A 22 -18.33 7.27 -17.61
CA GLU A 22 -18.86 8.51 -17.02
C GLU A 22 -19.43 8.23 -15.63
N ILE A 23 -19.18 9.14 -14.69
CA ILE A 23 -19.81 9.12 -13.35
C ILE A 23 -21.21 9.75 -13.48
N THR A 24 -22.25 8.94 -13.40
CA THR A 24 -23.64 9.40 -13.52
C THR A 24 -24.25 9.83 -12.19
N LEU A 25 -23.75 9.28 -11.06
CA LEU A 25 -24.23 9.62 -9.73
C LEU A 25 -23.12 9.45 -8.70
N VAL A 26 -22.99 10.42 -7.81
CA VAL A 26 -22.08 10.39 -6.66
C VAL A 26 -22.90 10.23 -5.39
N ARG A 27 -22.49 9.30 -4.51
CA ARG A 27 -23.11 9.10 -3.20
C ARG A 27 -22.03 9.16 -2.12
N ILE A 28 -22.21 10.06 -1.17
CA ILE A 28 -21.29 10.22 -0.03
C ILE A 28 -21.92 9.52 1.18
N GLY A 29 -21.35 8.39 1.59
CA GLY A 29 -21.81 7.63 2.77
C GLY A 29 -21.13 8.06 4.07
N ASP A 30 -19.86 8.49 3.98
CA ASP A 30 -19.11 8.99 5.13
C ASP A 30 -18.23 10.19 4.74
N PRO A 31 -18.63 11.42 5.09
CA PRO A 31 -17.86 12.62 4.75
C PRO A 31 -16.53 12.73 5.52
N LEU A 32 -16.32 11.97 6.60
CA LEU A 32 -15.10 12.05 7.40
C LEU A 32 -13.85 11.60 6.65
N VAL A 33 -13.99 10.78 5.60
CA VAL A 33 -12.86 10.37 4.76
C VAL A 33 -12.52 11.40 3.68
N LEU A 34 -13.44 12.32 3.38
CA LEU A 34 -13.24 13.32 2.35
C LEU A 34 -12.27 14.42 2.81
N ARG A 35 -11.42 14.84 1.90
CA ARG A 35 -10.49 15.96 2.03
C ARG A 35 -10.65 16.87 0.82
N ALA A 36 -11.84 17.45 0.69
CA ALA A 36 -12.22 18.32 -0.41
C ALA A 36 -12.58 19.70 0.13
N ARG A 37 -12.22 20.75 -0.60
CA ARG A 37 -12.63 22.14 -0.37
C ARG A 37 -13.79 22.56 -1.28
N VAL A 38 -14.34 21.59 -2.00
CA VAL A 38 -15.33 21.76 -3.06
C VAL A 38 -16.55 20.89 -2.80
N ASP A 39 -17.66 21.19 -3.46
CA ASP A 39 -18.81 20.31 -3.54
C ASP A 39 -18.45 19.09 -4.40
N VAL A 40 -18.20 17.95 -3.71
CA VAL A 40 -17.73 16.72 -4.32
C VAL A 40 -18.72 16.16 -5.34
N GLU A 41 -20.02 16.21 -5.05
CA GLU A 41 -21.06 15.71 -5.96
C GLU A 41 -21.07 16.52 -7.25
N ARG A 42 -21.05 17.84 -7.13
CA ARG A 42 -21.03 18.76 -8.28
C ARG A 42 -19.75 18.61 -9.12
N VAL A 43 -18.59 18.44 -8.47
CA VAL A 43 -17.29 18.36 -9.18
C VAL A 43 -17.13 17.04 -9.90
N LEU A 44 -17.61 15.93 -9.32
CA LEU A 44 -17.43 14.59 -9.87
C LEU A 44 -18.57 14.16 -10.82
N ALA A 45 -19.77 14.74 -10.71
CA ALA A 45 -20.88 14.41 -11.61
C ALA A 45 -20.50 14.67 -13.06
N HIS A 46 -20.84 13.73 -13.94
CA HIS A 46 -20.61 13.77 -15.38
C HIS A 46 -19.13 13.86 -15.79
N ARG A 47 -18.21 13.42 -14.90
CA ARG A 47 -16.79 13.27 -15.24
C ARG A 47 -16.51 11.90 -15.83
N VAL A 48 -15.57 11.86 -16.76
CA VAL A 48 -15.14 10.65 -17.45
C VAL A 48 -13.76 10.26 -16.94
N PHE A 49 -13.60 9.00 -16.54
CA PHE A 49 -12.31 8.45 -16.16
C PHE A 49 -11.37 8.37 -17.36
N ARG A 50 -10.16 8.89 -17.24
CA ARG A 50 -9.12 8.91 -18.29
C ARG A 50 -7.99 7.93 -18.01
N ALA A 51 -7.60 7.79 -16.74
CA ALA A 51 -6.58 6.84 -16.31
C ALA A 51 -6.73 6.49 -14.83
N VAL A 52 -6.22 5.33 -14.42
CA VAL A 52 -6.00 5.00 -13.02
C VAL A 52 -4.52 4.76 -12.80
N ARG A 53 -3.91 5.49 -11.90
CA ARG A 53 -2.49 5.40 -11.54
C ARG A 53 -2.34 5.08 -10.06
N HIS A 54 -1.16 4.67 -9.65
CA HIS A 54 -0.81 4.62 -8.23
C HIS A 54 0.61 5.15 -8.01
N ARG A 55 0.85 5.68 -6.82
CA ARG A 55 2.13 6.19 -6.37
C ARG A 55 2.26 5.90 -4.87
N GLY A 56 3.28 5.15 -4.48
CA GLY A 56 3.42 4.69 -3.10
C GLY A 56 2.17 3.96 -2.60
N LYS A 57 1.48 4.57 -1.64
CA LYS A 57 0.23 4.06 -1.06
C LYS A 57 -1.01 4.86 -1.49
N PHE A 58 -0.92 5.59 -2.58
CA PHE A 58 -2.02 6.38 -3.13
C PHE A 58 -2.50 5.79 -4.45
N LEU A 59 -3.82 5.79 -4.66
CA LEU A 59 -4.46 5.61 -5.96
C LEU A 59 -4.89 6.97 -6.49
N LEU A 60 -4.65 7.19 -7.78
CA LEU A 60 -5.00 8.42 -8.49
C LEU A 60 -5.95 8.04 -9.63
N PHE A 61 -7.13 8.64 -9.62
CA PHE A 61 -8.11 8.53 -10.70
C PHE A 61 -8.10 9.84 -11.47
N GLU A 62 -7.51 9.82 -12.65
CA GLU A 62 -7.50 10.97 -13.54
C GLU A 62 -8.84 11.04 -14.27
N LEU A 63 -9.47 12.20 -14.22
CA LEU A 63 -10.73 12.47 -14.89
C LEU A 63 -10.50 13.37 -16.12
N ASP A 64 -11.53 13.59 -16.93
CA ASP A 64 -11.48 14.56 -18.03
C ASP A 64 -11.20 15.99 -17.53
N ARG A 65 -11.63 16.30 -16.29
CA ARG A 65 -11.23 17.50 -15.52
C ARG A 65 -11.06 17.13 -14.06
N GLY A 66 -9.94 17.55 -13.48
CA GLY A 66 -9.61 17.24 -12.09
C GLY A 66 -9.24 15.77 -11.85
N ARG A 67 -9.19 15.37 -10.61
CA ARG A 67 -8.78 14.01 -10.20
C ARG A 67 -9.25 13.65 -8.80
N ILE A 68 -9.30 12.35 -8.53
CA ILE A 68 -9.52 11.82 -7.18
C ILE A 68 -8.21 11.16 -6.73
N VAL A 69 -7.72 11.50 -5.53
CA VAL A 69 -6.53 10.88 -4.94
C VAL A 69 -6.93 10.21 -3.64
N VAL A 70 -6.71 8.90 -3.54
CA VAL A 70 -7.13 8.11 -2.38
C VAL A 70 -5.93 7.47 -1.71
N ASN A 71 -5.74 7.76 -0.42
CA ASN A 71 -4.90 6.95 0.46
C ASN A 71 -5.82 6.05 1.30
N PRO A 72 -5.85 4.73 1.03
CA PRO A 72 -6.78 3.82 1.72
C PRO A 72 -6.44 3.58 3.19
N MET A 73 -5.30 4.04 3.66
CA MET A 73 -4.84 3.86 5.04
C MET A 73 -4.97 2.40 5.52
N LEU A 74 -5.40 2.17 6.76
CA LEU A 74 -5.39 0.83 7.37
C LEU A 74 -6.45 -0.12 6.80
N ALA A 75 -7.65 0.38 6.52
CA ALA A 75 -8.82 -0.46 6.27
C ALA A 75 -9.47 -0.26 4.91
N GLY A 76 -9.18 0.86 4.23
CA GLY A 76 -9.81 1.19 2.96
C GLY A 76 -9.60 0.11 1.89
N VAL A 77 -10.69 -0.20 1.19
CA VAL A 77 -10.72 -1.11 0.04
C VAL A 77 -11.64 -0.55 -1.04
N PHE A 78 -11.34 -0.90 -2.29
CA PHE A 78 -12.20 -0.60 -3.43
C PHE A 78 -13.02 -1.83 -3.76
N GLU A 79 -14.25 -1.63 -4.21
CA GLU A 79 -15.17 -2.66 -4.63
C GLU A 79 -15.85 -2.22 -5.95
N LEU A 80 -15.94 -3.14 -6.89
CA LEU A 80 -16.76 -2.99 -8.09
C LEU A 80 -18.06 -3.77 -7.84
N ALA A 81 -19.19 -3.09 -7.95
CA ALA A 81 -20.50 -3.68 -7.65
C ALA A 81 -21.55 -3.23 -8.69
N ASN A 82 -22.69 -3.88 -8.72
CA ASN A 82 -23.84 -3.38 -9.45
C ASN A 82 -24.44 -2.17 -8.71
N ALA A 83 -24.80 -1.11 -9.44
CA ALA A 83 -25.32 0.13 -8.88
C ALA A 83 -26.66 -0.04 -8.12
N GLU A 84 -27.45 -1.07 -8.46
CA GLU A 84 -28.70 -1.40 -7.80
C GLU A 84 -28.51 -2.16 -6.48
N SER A 85 -27.29 -2.73 -6.26
CA SER A 85 -27.00 -3.47 -5.05
C SER A 85 -26.89 -2.53 -3.84
N LYS A 86 -27.38 -3.00 -2.69
CA LYS A 86 -27.45 -2.20 -1.47
C LYS A 86 -26.06 -1.76 -1.01
N LEU A 87 -25.92 -0.48 -0.67
CA LEU A 87 -24.70 0.05 -0.03
C LEU A 87 -24.52 -0.54 1.35
N THR A 88 -23.28 -0.84 1.70
CA THR A 88 -22.92 -1.30 3.06
C THR A 88 -22.72 -0.10 3.99
N ARG A 89 -22.82 -0.33 5.30
CA ARG A 89 -22.55 0.72 6.32
C ARG A 89 -21.13 1.26 6.28
N THR A 90 -20.19 0.55 5.64
CA THR A 90 -18.78 0.95 5.52
C THR A 90 -18.48 1.63 4.19
N THR A 91 -19.45 1.76 3.28
CA THR A 91 -19.28 2.48 2.02
C THR A 91 -19.18 3.98 2.32
N ALA A 92 -18.01 4.54 2.07
CA ALA A 92 -17.73 5.94 2.33
C ALA A 92 -17.97 6.83 1.10
N LEU A 93 -17.69 6.30 -0.09
CA LEU A 93 -17.94 6.96 -1.38
C LEU A 93 -18.40 5.90 -2.37
N SER A 94 -19.39 6.23 -3.20
CA SER A 94 -19.89 5.41 -4.31
C SER A 94 -20.02 6.29 -5.55
N LEU A 95 -19.44 5.82 -6.64
CA LEU A 95 -19.46 6.48 -7.95
C LEU A 95 -20.15 5.55 -8.94
N VAL A 96 -21.42 5.83 -9.21
CA VAL A 96 -22.23 5.07 -10.18
C VAL A 96 -21.80 5.44 -11.58
N LEU A 97 -21.62 4.45 -12.44
CA LEU A 97 -21.13 4.60 -13.79
C LEU A 97 -22.25 4.47 -14.84
N ASP A 98 -21.99 4.94 -16.05
CA ASP A 98 -22.89 4.90 -17.20
C ASP A 98 -23.24 3.48 -17.68
N ASP A 99 -22.47 2.48 -17.29
CA ASP A 99 -22.70 1.07 -17.61
C ASP A 99 -23.48 0.29 -16.54
N GLY A 100 -23.98 0.96 -15.51
CA GLY A 100 -24.71 0.36 -14.40
C GLY A 100 -23.83 -0.27 -13.30
N ASN A 101 -22.52 -0.15 -13.40
CA ASN A 101 -21.60 -0.51 -12.34
C ASN A 101 -21.43 0.64 -11.33
N ASP A 102 -20.87 0.33 -10.18
CA ASP A 102 -20.63 1.25 -9.07
C ASP A 102 -19.24 1.00 -8.51
N LEU A 103 -18.37 2.02 -8.59
CA LEU A 103 -17.09 2.03 -7.88
C LEU A 103 -17.33 2.49 -6.44
N ARG A 104 -17.10 1.59 -5.50
CA ARG A 104 -17.26 1.86 -4.07
C ARG A 104 -15.93 1.93 -3.37
N TYR A 105 -15.74 2.95 -2.56
CA TYR A 105 -14.68 3.00 -1.56
C TYR A 105 -15.27 2.70 -0.18
N ARG A 106 -14.77 1.63 0.46
CA ARG A 106 -15.24 1.17 1.77
C ARG A 106 -14.13 1.33 2.80
N ASP A 107 -14.47 1.84 3.99
CA ASP A 107 -13.51 2.01 5.09
C ASP A 107 -14.22 1.90 6.46
N ASP A 108 -14.07 0.74 7.10
CA ASP A 108 -14.66 0.46 8.42
C ASP A 108 -13.98 1.22 9.57
N LYS A 109 -12.75 1.72 9.36
CA LYS A 109 -11.96 2.48 10.33
C LYS A 109 -12.05 3.99 10.14
N ARG A 110 -12.62 4.46 9.04
CA ARG A 110 -12.74 5.90 8.70
C ARG A 110 -11.41 6.65 8.70
N MET A 111 -10.32 5.94 8.40
CA MET A 111 -8.96 6.49 8.41
C MET A 111 -8.48 6.90 7.02
N GLY A 112 -9.11 6.39 5.98
CA GLY A 112 -8.80 6.71 4.60
C GLY A 112 -8.94 8.20 4.30
N LYS A 113 -8.22 8.65 3.28
CA LYS A 113 -8.25 10.04 2.84
C LYS A 113 -8.56 10.06 1.35
N VAL A 114 -9.69 10.64 1.00
CA VAL A 114 -10.15 10.83 -0.38
C VAL A 114 -10.09 12.32 -0.68
N HIS A 115 -9.12 12.70 -1.50
CA HIS A 115 -8.97 14.07 -1.99
C HIS A 115 -9.67 14.19 -3.35
N VAL A 116 -10.48 15.21 -3.51
CA VAL A 116 -11.06 15.62 -4.80
C VAL A 116 -10.40 16.93 -5.18
N LEU A 117 -9.68 16.91 -6.29
CA LEU A 117 -8.90 18.03 -6.80
C LEU A 117 -9.50 18.51 -8.10
N GLU A 118 -9.66 19.83 -8.24
CA GLU A 118 -10.10 20.46 -9.47
C GLU A 118 -8.95 20.57 -10.48
N GLU A 119 -9.26 20.98 -11.68
CA GLU A 119 -8.27 21.23 -12.71
C GLU A 119 -7.33 22.38 -12.28
N GLY A 120 -6.02 22.13 -12.29
CA GLY A 120 -5.02 23.10 -11.84
C GLY A 120 -4.56 22.92 -10.38
N ASP A 121 -5.26 22.13 -9.57
CA ASP A 121 -4.82 21.85 -8.21
C ASP A 121 -3.52 21.03 -8.20
N ASP A 122 -2.61 21.38 -7.29
CA ASP A 122 -1.32 20.69 -7.17
C ASP A 122 -1.45 19.39 -6.33
N LEU A 123 -0.86 18.31 -6.83
CA LEU A 123 -0.69 17.07 -6.06
C LEU A 123 0.19 17.26 -4.80
N GLY A 124 1.04 18.28 -4.78
CA GLY A 124 1.83 18.67 -3.63
C GLY A 124 0.99 19.04 -2.40
N ASP A 125 -0.25 19.50 -2.61
CA ASP A 125 -1.19 19.80 -1.53
C ASP A 125 -1.75 18.54 -0.84
N VAL A 126 -1.58 17.36 -1.47
CA VAL A 126 -1.96 16.09 -0.87
C VAL A 126 -0.91 15.66 0.14
N HIS A 127 -1.26 15.74 1.41
CA HIS A 127 -0.33 15.45 2.50
C HIS A 127 0.38 14.10 2.37
N GLY A 128 1.71 14.13 2.35
CA GLY A 128 2.59 12.97 2.23
C GLY A 128 2.69 12.40 0.81
N PHE A 129 2.24 13.14 -0.22
CA PHE A 129 2.39 12.74 -1.61
C PHE A 129 3.67 13.32 -2.25
N ALA A 130 3.95 14.60 -2.01
CA ALA A 130 5.11 15.29 -2.61
C ALA A 130 6.46 14.71 -2.19
N ASP A 131 6.57 14.24 -0.94
CA ASP A 131 7.83 13.75 -0.37
C ASP A 131 8.10 12.27 -0.66
N LEU A 132 7.28 11.60 -1.47
CA LEU A 132 7.46 10.18 -1.75
C LEU A 132 8.79 9.91 -2.48
N GLY A 133 9.58 8.99 -1.92
CA GLY A 133 10.73 8.38 -2.60
C GLY A 133 10.30 7.51 -3.79
N PRO A 134 11.19 6.84 -4.50
CA PRO A 134 10.84 5.96 -5.60
C PRO A 134 9.92 4.83 -5.16
N ASP A 135 9.06 4.35 -6.06
CA ASP A 135 8.14 3.25 -5.78
C ASP A 135 8.85 1.91 -5.64
N ALA A 136 8.45 1.11 -4.64
CA ALA A 136 9.08 -0.18 -4.34
C ALA A 136 9.08 -1.17 -5.52
N GLY A 137 8.08 -1.13 -6.38
CA GLY A 137 7.97 -2.06 -7.51
C GLY A 137 8.54 -1.55 -8.83
N THR A 138 8.89 -0.26 -8.91
CA THR A 138 9.54 0.35 -10.07
C THR A 138 10.87 1.00 -9.69
N LEU A 139 11.48 0.48 -8.61
CA LEU A 139 12.74 0.98 -8.09
C LEU A 139 13.85 0.81 -9.13
N ASP A 140 14.35 1.92 -9.64
CA ASP A 140 15.37 2.03 -10.69
C ASP A 140 16.80 2.06 -10.15
N TRP A 141 16.97 2.05 -8.82
CA TRP A 141 18.29 1.97 -8.20
C TRP A 141 18.95 0.61 -8.44
N ASN A 142 20.25 0.61 -8.55
CA ASN A 142 21.05 -0.59 -8.39
C ASN A 142 21.37 -0.85 -6.90
N ALA A 143 21.99 -1.99 -6.60
CA ALA A 143 22.28 -2.38 -5.21
C ALA A 143 23.23 -1.39 -4.50
N THR A 144 24.18 -0.82 -5.23
CA THR A 144 25.15 0.17 -4.69
C THR A 144 24.45 1.47 -4.32
N GLU A 145 23.63 2.01 -5.22
CA GLU A 145 22.85 3.23 -4.96
C GLU A 145 21.88 3.04 -3.76
N PHE A 146 21.24 1.86 -3.67
CA PHE A 146 20.40 1.54 -2.52
C PHE A 146 21.22 1.53 -1.23
N ALA A 147 22.40 0.90 -1.23
CA ALA A 147 23.29 0.83 -0.07
C ALA A 147 23.77 2.22 0.37
N GLU A 148 24.20 3.08 -0.56
CA GLU A 148 24.63 4.44 -0.27
C GLU A 148 23.52 5.27 0.37
N ARG A 149 22.31 5.24 -0.20
CA ARG A 149 21.14 5.95 0.33
C ARG A 149 20.70 5.40 1.69
N ALA A 150 20.76 4.08 1.88
CA ALA A 150 20.47 3.46 3.16
C ALA A 150 21.47 3.91 4.23
N ARG A 151 22.76 3.97 3.92
CA ARG A 151 23.82 4.42 4.85
C ARG A 151 23.73 5.89 5.24
N ALA A 152 23.04 6.71 4.47
CA ALA A 152 22.78 8.13 4.82
C ALA A 152 21.91 8.27 6.09
N THR A 153 21.30 7.18 6.58
CA THR A 153 20.49 7.18 7.80
C THR A 153 21.07 6.28 8.90
N ARG A 154 20.72 6.59 10.16
CA ARG A 154 21.07 5.76 11.33
C ARG A 154 19.88 4.94 11.85
N ARG A 155 18.82 4.82 11.04
CA ARG A 155 17.58 4.15 11.44
C ARG A 155 17.77 2.64 11.60
N GLU A 156 16.82 2.03 12.31
CA GLU A 156 16.61 0.59 12.27
C GLU A 156 16.03 0.17 10.90
N LEU A 157 16.33 -1.02 10.46
CA LEU A 157 15.97 -1.52 9.13
C LEU A 157 14.48 -1.46 8.83
N ARG A 158 13.65 -1.83 9.83
CA ARG A 158 12.21 -1.76 9.66
C ARG A 158 11.72 -0.33 9.45
N ASN A 159 12.26 0.62 10.20
CA ASN A 159 11.92 2.03 10.06
C ASN A 159 12.39 2.60 8.72
N LEU A 160 13.57 2.18 8.24
CA LEU A 160 14.05 2.56 6.91
C LEU A 160 13.10 2.07 5.81
N LEU A 161 12.75 0.78 5.81
CA LEU A 161 11.85 0.21 4.80
C LEU A 161 10.45 0.82 4.81
N MET A 162 9.97 1.25 5.97
CA MET A 162 8.65 1.89 6.11
C MET A 162 8.65 3.39 5.85
N ASP A 163 9.82 4.00 5.70
CA ASP A 163 9.96 5.42 5.37
C ASP A 163 9.57 5.66 3.90
N GLN A 164 8.44 6.30 3.71
CA GLN A 164 7.90 6.56 2.37
C GLN A 164 8.76 7.55 1.57
N THR A 165 9.65 8.29 2.21
CA THR A 165 10.61 9.18 1.55
C THR A 165 11.85 8.43 1.04
N PHE A 166 12.15 7.26 1.62
CA PHE A 166 13.22 6.37 1.17
C PHE A 166 12.74 5.49 0.01
N VAL A 167 11.75 4.63 0.27
CA VAL A 167 11.08 3.79 -0.75
C VAL A 167 9.58 3.78 -0.49
N ALA A 168 8.82 4.30 -1.44
CA ALA A 168 7.38 4.44 -1.29
C ALA A 168 6.65 3.10 -1.51
N GLY A 169 5.57 2.90 -0.74
CA GLY A 169 4.65 1.78 -0.91
C GLY A 169 4.88 0.60 0.05
N ILE A 170 6.05 0.48 0.70
CA ILE A 170 6.28 -0.54 1.72
C ILE A 170 5.60 -0.15 3.03
N GLY A 171 4.94 -1.10 3.67
CA GLY A 171 4.32 -0.93 4.98
C GLY A 171 4.68 -2.09 5.92
N ASN A 172 3.87 -2.25 6.98
CA ASN A 172 4.14 -3.21 8.05
C ASN A 172 4.23 -4.66 7.56
N ALA A 173 3.38 -5.05 6.59
CA ALA A 173 3.33 -6.44 6.16
C ALA A 173 4.54 -6.79 5.29
N TYR A 174 4.79 -5.99 4.26
CA TYR A 174 5.91 -6.27 3.36
C TYR A 174 7.27 -5.96 4.01
N ALA A 175 7.39 -5.03 4.95
CA ALA A 175 8.63 -4.84 5.71
C ALA A 175 9.00 -6.11 6.52
N ASP A 176 8.03 -6.77 7.18
CA ASP A 176 8.28 -8.01 7.90
C ASP A 176 8.73 -9.14 6.95
N GLU A 177 8.10 -9.27 5.76
CA GLU A 177 8.43 -10.26 4.73
C GLU A 177 9.83 -10.02 4.11
N ILE A 178 10.15 -8.76 3.77
CA ILE A 178 11.44 -8.37 3.21
C ILE A 178 12.58 -8.68 4.19
N LEU A 179 12.40 -8.33 5.47
CA LEU A 179 13.41 -8.59 6.50
C LEU A 179 13.57 -10.08 6.79
N TRP A 180 12.49 -10.87 6.70
CA TRP A 180 12.59 -12.33 6.80
C TRP A 180 13.31 -12.91 5.58
N GLU A 181 13.04 -12.44 4.38
CA GLU A 181 13.72 -12.85 3.15
C GLU A 181 15.23 -12.59 3.25
N ALA A 182 15.59 -11.36 3.64
CA ALA A 182 16.98 -10.93 3.82
C ALA A 182 17.68 -11.55 5.06
N ARG A 183 16.98 -12.31 5.92
CA ARG A 183 17.48 -12.85 7.19
C ARG A 183 18.02 -11.80 8.16
N LEU A 184 17.47 -10.58 8.10
CA LEU A 184 17.90 -9.47 8.92
C LEU A 184 16.89 -9.18 10.04
N HIS A 185 17.38 -8.97 11.26
CA HIS A 185 16.52 -8.62 12.39
C HIS A 185 15.95 -7.18 12.20
N PRO A 186 14.64 -6.97 12.38
CA PRO A 186 13.99 -5.67 12.12
C PRO A 186 14.57 -4.48 12.90
N LYS A 187 15.06 -4.72 14.12
CA LYS A 187 15.69 -3.70 14.97
C LYS A 187 17.19 -3.51 14.71
N ARG A 188 17.77 -4.22 13.76
CA ARG A 188 19.16 -4.00 13.40
C ARG A 188 19.32 -2.63 12.74
N ARG A 189 20.34 -1.89 13.11
CA ARG A 189 20.61 -0.56 12.55
C ARG A 189 21.34 -0.70 11.21
N VAL A 190 20.97 0.14 10.24
CA VAL A 190 21.61 0.18 8.93
C VAL A 190 23.13 0.31 9.02
N ALA A 191 23.64 1.16 9.92
CA ALA A 191 25.06 1.40 10.11
C ALA A 191 25.88 0.14 10.54
N THR A 192 25.19 -0.94 10.93
CA THR A 192 25.86 -2.20 11.33
C THR A 192 25.88 -3.25 10.21
N LEU A 193 25.34 -2.93 9.03
CA LEU A 193 25.33 -3.84 7.91
C LEU A 193 26.60 -3.66 7.06
N ASN A 194 27.15 -4.80 6.63
CA ASN A 194 28.16 -4.81 5.59
C ASN A 194 27.52 -4.62 4.20
N GLU A 195 28.34 -4.56 3.17
CA GLU A 195 27.87 -4.30 1.80
C GLU A 195 27.02 -5.46 1.24
N GLU A 196 27.46 -6.69 1.48
CA GLU A 196 26.75 -7.91 1.07
C GLU A 196 25.33 -7.97 1.69
N GLU A 197 25.19 -7.61 2.97
CA GLU A 197 23.90 -7.55 3.65
C GLU A 197 22.98 -6.45 3.11
N LEU A 198 23.54 -5.30 2.71
CA LEU A 198 22.76 -4.23 2.08
C LEU A 198 22.32 -4.61 0.66
N HIS A 199 23.18 -5.26 -0.11
CA HIS A 199 22.83 -5.80 -1.43
C HIS A 199 21.76 -6.90 -1.30
N GLY A 200 21.90 -7.82 -0.35
CA GLY A 200 20.91 -8.84 -0.05
C GLY A 200 19.55 -8.26 0.40
N LEU A 201 19.57 -7.15 1.13
CA LEU A 201 18.34 -6.41 1.48
C LEU A 201 17.67 -5.81 0.26
N PHE A 202 18.44 -5.22 -0.65
CA PHE A 202 17.92 -4.70 -1.93
C PHE A 202 17.26 -5.80 -2.77
N ASP A 203 17.93 -6.94 -2.92
CA ASP A 203 17.40 -8.10 -3.66
C ASP A 203 16.13 -8.65 -3.01
N ALA A 204 16.07 -8.66 -1.67
CA ALA A 204 14.88 -9.04 -0.92
C ALA A 204 13.72 -8.05 -1.16
N VAL A 205 13.97 -6.74 -1.23
CA VAL A 205 12.94 -5.75 -1.58
C VAL A 205 12.34 -6.09 -2.94
N ARG A 206 13.18 -6.25 -3.96
CA ARG A 206 12.72 -6.53 -5.33
C ARG A 206 11.95 -7.84 -5.44
N SER A 207 12.52 -8.92 -4.90
CA SER A 207 11.94 -10.27 -5.02
C SER A 207 10.62 -10.40 -4.25
N VAL A 208 10.53 -9.84 -3.04
CA VAL A 208 9.31 -9.91 -2.22
C VAL A 208 8.19 -9.06 -2.81
N ILE A 209 8.51 -7.87 -3.31
CA ILE A 209 7.53 -7.00 -3.96
C ILE A 209 7.01 -7.63 -5.26
N ALA A 210 7.88 -8.16 -6.12
CA ALA A 210 7.48 -8.83 -7.36
C ALA A 210 6.61 -10.07 -7.09
N ARG A 211 7.02 -10.93 -6.15
CA ARG A 211 6.23 -12.09 -5.71
C ARG A 211 4.88 -11.64 -5.14
N GLY A 212 4.86 -10.57 -4.34
CA GLY A 212 3.63 -10.00 -3.80
C GLY A 212 2.63 -9.60 -4.87
N VAL A 213 3.07 -9.01 -5.98
CA VAL A 213 2.20 -8.70 -7.13
C VAL A 213 1.57 -9.97 -7.72
N THR A 214 2.38 -10.99 -7.99
CA THR A 214 1.90 -12.26 -8.56
C THR A 214 0.84 -12.93 -7.66
N GLU A 215 1.11 -12.98 -6.36
CA GLU A 215 0.22 -13.63 -5.39
C GLU A 215 -1.08 -12.84 -5.18
N VAL A 216 -1.01 -11.51 -5.15
CA VAL A 216 -2.18 -10.66 -5.05
C VAL A 216 -3.02 -10.76 -6.31
N GLU A 217 -2.42 -10.75 -7.51
CA GLU A 217 -3.15 -10.93 -8.77
C GLU A 217 -3.89 -12.26 -8.83
N ALA A 218 -3.26 -13.34 -8.36
CA ALA A 218 -3.86 -14.66 -8.32
C ALA A 218 -5.00 -14.81 -7.31
N GLY A 219 -4.89 -14.13 -6.17
CA GLY A 219 -5.84 -14.28 -5.06
C GLY A 219 -6.94 -13.21 -4.98
N LEU A 220 -6.82 -12.10 -5.72
CA LEU A 220 -7.78 -11.01 -5.65
C LEU A 220 -9.04 -11.33 -6.48
N PRO A 221 -10.25 -11.34 -5.87
CA PRO A 221 -11.48 -11.60 -6.61
C PRO A 221 -11.79 -10.48 -7.62
N PRO A 222 -12.63 -10.76 -8.64
CA PRO A 222 -13.01 -9.77 -9.65
C PRO A 222 -13.65 -8.52 -9.07
N GLU A 223 -14.47 -8.68 -8.02
CA GLU A 223 -15.20 -7.60 -7.35
C GLU A 223 -14.28 -6.76 -6.46
N LEU A 224 -13.01 -7.13 -6.32
CA LEU A 224 -12.08 -6.50 -5.37
C LEU A 224 -12.58 -6.67 -3.91
N GLY A 225 -12.61 -5.60 -3.11
CA GLY A 225 -13.25 -5.56 -1.79
C GLY A 225 -12.51 -6.26 -0.65
N THR A 226 -11.37 -6.90 -0.91
CA THR A 226 -10.59 -7.65 0.09
C THR A 226 -9.08 -7.39 -0.03
N LYS A 227 -8.32 -7.94 0.91
CA LYS A 227 -6.85 -7.94 0.91
C LYS A 227 -6.34 -9.37 0.90
N VAL A 228 -5.49 -9.69 -0.05
CA VAL A 228 -4.85 -11.01 -0.15
C VAL A 228 -3.63 -11.05 0.76
N ARG A 229 -3.58 -11.98 1.71
CA ARG A 229 -2.48 -12.10 2.69
C ARG A 229 -2.02 -13.55 2.93
N ASP A 230 -2.68 -14.53 2.36
CA ASP A 230 -2.41 -15.96 2.60
C ASP A 230 -1.02 -16.39 2.11
N HIS A 231 -0.45 -15.63 1.16
CA HIS A 231 0.90 -15.85 0.62
C HIS A 231 2.04 -15.41 1.56
N MET A 232 1.76 -14.65 2.60
CA MET A 232 2.76 -14.15 3.55
C MET A 232 3.45 -15.31 4.27
N LYS A 233 4.74 -15.17 4.56
CA LYS A 233 5.58 -16.21 5.20
C LYS A 233 5.65 -16.05 6.70
N VAL A 234 5.69 -14.81 7.19
CA VAL A 234 5.78 -14.50 8.63
C VAL A 234 4.63 -13.63 9.10
N ARG A 235 4.17 -12.70 8.30
CA ARG A 235 3.08 -11.78 8.68
C ARG A 235 1.76 -12.53 8.90
N GLY A 236 1.19 -12.37 10.10
CA GLY A 236 -0.05 -13.08 10.48
C GLY A 236 0.17 -14.53 10.97
N HIS A 237 1.39 -15.05 10.99
CA HIS A 237 1.71 -16.44 11.27
C HIS A 237 2.29 -16.67 12.68
N LYS A 238 1.93 -15.85 13.68
CA LYS A 238 2.36 -16.05 15.08
C LYS A 238 2.15 -17.51 15.52
N GLY A 239 3.22 -18.15 16.03
CA GLY A 239 3.20 -19.52 16.55
C GLY A 239 3.26 -20.61 15.48
N LYS A 240 3.08 -20.29 14.19
CA LYS A 240 3.23 -21.26 13.09
C LYS A 240 4.72 -21.50 12.82
N PRO A 241 5.11 -22.68 12.29
CA PRO A 241 6.49 -22.98 11.96
C PRO A 241 6.99 -22.08 10.81
N CYS A 242 8.21 -21.56 10.96
CA CYS A 242 8.89 -20.84 9.89
C CYS A 242 9.09 -21.77 8.68
N PRO A 243 8.69 -21.36 7.46
CA PRO A 243 8.82 -22.21 6.28
C PRO A 243 10.27 -22.53 5.89
N ARG A 244 11.24 -21.78 6.45
CA ARG A 244 12.68 -22.01 6.18
C ARG A 244 13.37 -22.93 7.20
N CYS A 245 13.00 -22.85 8.48
CA CYS A 245 13.73 -23.56 9.54
C CYS A 245 12.86 -24.27 10.59
N GLY A 246 11.54 -24.21 10.48
CA GLY A 246 10.62 -24.84 11.42
C GLY A 246 10.41 -24.11 12.76
N THR A 247 11.28 -23.17 13.12
CA THR A 247 11.16 -22.41 14.39
C THR A 247 9.86 -21.61 14.41
N PRO A 248 9.10 -21.59 15.52
CA PRO A 248 7.86 -20.82 15.60
C PRO A 248 8.07 -19.32 15.35
N ILE A 249 7.25 -18.74 14.47
CA ILE A 249 7.23 -17.31 14.21
C ILE A 249 6.76 -16.56 15.46
N VAL A 250 7.47 -15.52 15.84
CA VAL A 250 7.11 -14.67 16.96
C VAL A 250 6.43 -13.38 16.48
N LYS A 251 5.45 -12.92 17.27
CA LYS A 251 4.86 -11.60 17.14
C LYS A 251 5.34 -10.76 18.31
N THR A 252 5.92 -9.62 18.03
CA THR A 252 6.37 -8.64 19.02
C THR A 252 5.93 -7.24 18.60
N ARG A 253 6.28 -6.22 19.37
CA ARG A 253 5.97 -4.83 19.06
C ARG A 253 7.21 -4.03 18.68
N HIS A 254 7.00 -3.10 17.77
CA HIS A 254 7.94 -2.05 17.42
C HIS A 254 7.20 -0.71 17.49
N GLY A 255 7.37 0.01 18.59
CA GLY A 255 6.49 1.14 18.92
C GLY A 255 5.04 0.67 19.10
N LEU A 256 4.11 1.27 18.34
CA LEU A 256 2.70 0.91 18.35
C LEU A 256 2.35 -0.21 17.37
N ASP A 257 3.28 -0.59 16.49
CA ASP A 257 3.01 -1.56 15.43
C ASP A 257 3.36 -3.00 15.83
N ASP A 258 2.56 -3.93 15.33
CA ASP A 258 2.86 -5.35 15.36
C ASP A 258 3.97 -5.68 14.35
N MET A 259 4.92 -6.49 14.78
CA MET A 259 6.06 -6.97 14.00
C MET A 259 6.15 -8.49 14.09
N TYR A 260 6.40 -9.16 12.98
CA TYR A 260 6.50 -10.61 12.89
C TYR A 260 7.89 -10.99 12.36
N LEU A 261 8.51 -12.00 12.97
CA LEU A 261 9.83 -12.47 12.57
C LEU A 261 10.06 -13.94 13.00
N CYS A 262 11.01 -14.58 12.35
CA CYS A 262 11.57 -15.85 12.81
C CYS A 262 12.81 -15.58 13.68
N PRO A 263 12.81 -15.91 14.98
CA PRO A 263 13.96 -15.60 15.87
C PRO A 263 15.24 -16.37 15.53
N HIS A 264 15.13 -17.51 14.85
CA HIS A 264 16.29 -18.27 14.39
C HIS A 264 16.88 -17.68 13.08
N CYS A 265 16.02 -17.42 12.07
CA CYS A 265 16.50 -16.88 10.80
C CYS A 265 16.93 -15.41 10.89
N GLN A 266 16.39 -14.67 11.86
CA GLN A 266 16.60 -13.24 12.08
C GLN A 266 17.08 -13.01 13.52
N PRO A 267 18.31 -13.46 13.88
CA PRO A 267 18.81 -13.34 15.25
C PRO A 267 18.92 -11.87 15.67
N PRO A 268 18.63 -11.55 16.94
CA PRO A 268 18.72 -10.19 17.44
C PRO A 268 20.18 -9.69 17.36
N PRO A 269 20.37 -8.37 17.17
CA PRO A 269 21.70 -7.78 17.16
C PRO A 269 22.38 -7.99 18.53
N ARG A 270 23.69 -8.31 18.50
CA ARG A 270 24.47 -8.50 19.72
C ARG A 270 24.41 -7.26 20.61
N GLY A 271 24.10 -7.44 21.90
CA GLY A 271 24.01 -6.34 22.87
C GLY A 271 22.64 -5.71 23.05
N GLN A 272 21.59 -6.17 22.34
CA GLN A 272 20.20 -5.68 22.52
C GLN A 272 19.26 -6.73 23.14
N ILE A 273 19.80 -7.72 23.84
CA ILE A 273 18.96 -8.62 24.64
C ILE A 273 18.62 -7.90 25.95
N ARG A 274 17.50 -7.20 25.97
CA ARG A 274 16.71 -6.88 27.15
C ARG A 274 15.23 -6.99 26.86
#